data_fe9758739fa9e04b34dd72d8467268d7
#
_entry.id   fe9758739fa9e04b34dd72d8467268d7
#
_cell.length_a   1.000
_cell.length_b   1.000
_cell.length_c   1.000
_cell.angle_alpha   90.00
_cell.angle_beta   90.00
_cell.angle_gamma   90.00
#
_symmetry.space_group_name_H-M   'P 1'
#
loop_
_entity.id
_entity.type
_entity.pdbx_description
1 polymer ?
#
loop_
_entity_poly.entity_id
_entity_poly.type
_entity_poly.pdbx_seq_one_letter_code
_entity_poly.pdbx_strand_id
1 'polypeptide(L)' 'MKQYLTAAEVAETVGVSTTKAYGLIREMNAELKTAGYITIAGKISEGFFRKKYYGYQPGGDGQ' A
#
# COMPACT_ATOMS: atom_id res chain seq x y z
N MET A 1 -15.98 -8.54 -1.77
CA MET A 1 -14.55 -8.51 -1.55
C MET A 1 -13.97 -7.16 -1.98
N LYS A 2 -13.12 -6.61 -1.16
CA LYS A 2 -12.51 -5.33 -1.47
C LYS A 2 -11.35 -5.48 -2.41
N GLN A 3 -11.29 -4.61 -3.40
CA GLN A 3 -10.15 -4.60 -4.31
C GLN A 3 -9.18 -3.47 -3.99
N TYR A 4 -9.64 -2.46 -3.26
CA TYR A 4 -8.81 -1.33 -2.90
C TYR A 4 -8.85 -1.10 -1.41
N LEU A 5 -7.73 -0.67 -0.87
CA LEU A 5 -7.62 -0.34 0.53
C LEU A 5 -7.54 1.18 0.68
N THR A 6 -8.18 1.68 1.72
CA THR A 6 -8.08 3.10 2.04
C THR A 6 -6.84 3.34 2.89
N ALA A 7 -6.49 4.62 3.06
CA ALA A 7 -5.36 4.96 3.91
C ALA A 7 -5.57 4.48 5.34
N ALA A 8 -6.82 4.56 5.82
CA ALA A 8 -7.11 4.09 7.18
C ALA A 8 -6.87 2.60 7.30
N GLU A 9 -7.26 1.85 6.30
CA GLU A 9 -7.06 0.40 6.32
C GLU A 9 -5.59 0.04 6.25
N VAL A 10 -4.84 0.75 5.41
CA VAL A 10 -3.40 0.52 5.32
C VAL A 10 -2.73 0.87 6.64
N ALA A 11 -3.12 2.00 7.23
CA ALA A 11 -2.55 2.43 8.49
C ALA A 11 -2.74 1.38 9.57
N GLU A 12 -3.93 0.81 9.63
CA GLU A 12 -4.25 -0.18 10.62
C GLU A 12 -3.47 -1.47 10.36
N THR A 13 -3.37 -1.86 9.11
CA THR A 13 -2.68 -3.10 8.75
C THR A 13 -1.18 -3.01 9.02
N VAL A 14 -0.60 -1.88 8.68
CA VAL A 14 0.86 -1.70 8.82
C VAL A 14 1.23 -1.23 10.21
N GLY A 15 0.29 -0.61 10.92
CA GLY A 15 0.59 -0.12 12.26
C GLY A 15 1.24 1.24 12.25
N VAL A 16 0.83 2.10 11.33
CA VAL A 16 1.37 3.46 11.24
C VAL A 16 0.23 4.45 11.26
N SER A 17 0.56 5.73 11.32
CA SER A 17 -0.46 6.77 11.29
C SER A 17 -1.10 6.84 9.91
N THR A 18 -2.29 7.43 9.86
CA THR A 18 -2.98 7.61 8.59
C THR A 18 -2.17 8.50 7.65
N THR A 19 -1.52 9.52 8.19
CA THR A 19 -0.68 10.39 7.39
C THR A 19 0.45 9.61 6.73
N LYS A 20 1.08 8.74 7.50
CA LYS A 20 2.14 7.89 6.95
C LYS A 20 1.59 6.96 5.89
N ALA A 21 0.39 6.43 6.12
CA ALA A 21 -0.23 5.52 5.16
C ALA A 21 -0.50 6.21 3.84
N TYR A 22 -0.93 7.47 3.88
CA TYR A 22 -1.14 8.22 2.65
C TYR A 22 0.15 8.31 1.83
N GLY A 23 1.26 8.52 2.52
CA GLY A 23 2.55 8.58 1.84
C GLY A 23 2.91 7.26 1.20
N LEU A 24 2.67 6.16 1.91
CA LEU A 24 2.94 4.85 1.36
C LEU A 24 2.09 4.57 0.13
N ILE A 25 0.81 4.94 0.22
CA ILE A 25 -0.09 4.73 -0.91
C ILE A 25 0.36 5.56 -2.11
N ARG A 26 0.78 6.78 -1.87
CA ARG A 26 1.24 7.63 -2.95
C ARG A 26 2.43 7.02 -3.67
N GLU A 27 3.39 6.49 -2.90
CA GLU A 27 4.56 5.89 -3.50
C GLU A 27 4.20 4.65 -4.30
N MET A 28 3.32 3.81 -3.75
CA MET A 28 2.91 2.61 -4.45
C MET A 28 2.13 2.94 -5.71
N ASN A 29 1.27 3.95 -5.65
CA ASN A 29 0.53 4.36 -6.83
C ASN A 29 1.44 4.93 -7.90
N ALA A 30 2.51 5.59 -7.50
CA ALA A 30 3.47 6.11 -8.47
C ALA A 30 4.11 4.95 -9.24
N GLU A 31 4.42 3.86 -8.56
CA GLU A 31 4.97 2.69 -9.24
C GLU A 31 3.96 2.09 -10.20
N LEU A 32 2.71 1.96 -9.75
CA LEU A 32 1.67 1.40 -10.59
C LEU A 32 1.45 2.26 -11.83
N LYS A 33 1.43 3.57 -11.65
CA LYS A 33 1.20 4.47 -12.76
C LYS A 33 2.34 4.36 -13.78
N THR A 34 3.57 4.29 -13.29
CA THR A 34 4.72 4.12 -14.17
C THR A 34 4.61 2.83 -14.95
N ALA A 35 4.04 1.79 -14.34
CA ALA A 35 3.86 0.51 -15.01
C ALA A 35 2.66 0.48 -15.93
N GLY A 36 1.91 1.58 -16.02
CA GLY A 36 0.79 1.66 -16.94
C GLY A 36 -0.56 1.35 -16.35
N TYR A 37 -0.66 1.26 -15.05
CA TYR A 37 -1.93 0.94 -14.40
C TYR A 37 -2.66 2.20 -13.99
N ILE A 38 -3.97 2.09 -13.85
CA ILE A 38 -4.82 3.18 -13.41
C ILE A 38 -4.79 3.19 -11.88
N THR A 39 -4.60 4.39 -11.31
CA THR A 39 -4.53 4.53 -9.87
C THR A 39 -5.62 5.45 -9.38
N ILE A 40 -5.96 5.32 -8.10
CA ILE A 40 -6.98 6.13 -7.46
C ILE A 40 -6.33 6.81 -6.25
N ALA A 41 -6.43 8.12 -6.21
CA ALA A 41 -5.82 8.89 -5.13
C ALA A 41 -6.36 8.43 -3.78
N GLY A 42 -5.45 8.20 -2.84
CA GLY A 42 -5.84 7.81 -1.50
C GLY A 42 -6.22 6.35 -1.35
N LYS A 43 -6.12 5.58 -2.40
CA LYS A 43 -6.45 4.16 -2.36
C LYS A 43 -5.38 3.37 -3.07
N ILE A 44 -5.22 2.12 -2.65
CA ILE A 44 -4.21 1.26 -3.25
C ILE A 44 -4.81 -0.11 -3.51
N SER A 45 -4.45 -0.70 -4.64
CA SER A 45 -4.89 -2.04 -4.95
C SER A 45 -4.46 -3.00 -3.85
N GLU A 46 -5.40 -3.78 -3.35
CA GLU A 46 -5.09 -4.71 -2.28
C GLU A 46 -4.05 -5.72 -2.74
N GLY A 47 -4.17 -6.19 -3.97
CA GLY A 47 -3.21 -7.16 -4.48
C GLY A 47 -1.80 -6.61 -4.54
N PHE A 48 -1.68 -5.36 -5.01
CA PHE A 48 -0.37 -4.75 -5.10
C PHE A 48 0.19 -4.46 -3.72
N PHE A 49 -0.67 -3.99 -2.82
CA PHE A 49 -0.24 -3.71 -1.46
C PHE A 49 0.27 -4.97 -0.77
N ARG A 50 -0.47 -6.06 -0.91
CA ARG A 50 -0.06 -7.31 -0.29
C ARG A 50 1.28 -7.78 -0.84
N LYS A 51 1.45 -7.65 -2.15
CA LYS A 51 2.67 -8.07 -2.79
C LYS A 51 3.86 -7.26 -2.30
N LYS A 52 3.71 -5.94 -2.26
CA LYS A 52 4.80 -5.07 -1.84
C LYS A 52 5.10 -5.22 -0.36
N TYR A 53 4.08 -5.19 0.44
CA TYR A 53 4.27 -5.26 1.88
C TYR A 53 4.80 -6.63 2.30
N TYR A 54 4.23 -7.65 1.71
CA TYR A 54 4.64 -9.01 2.02
C TYR A 54 6.07 -9.24 1.58
N GLY A 55 6.40 -8.76 0.39
CA GLY A 55 7.76 -8.90 -0.13
C GLY A 55 8.76 -8.11 0.68
N TYR A 56 8.34 -6.97 1.20
CA TYR A 56 9.19 -6.15 2.04
C TYR A 56 9.57 -6.91 3.30
N GLN A 57 8.55 -7.50 3.92
CA GLN A 57 8.77 -8.48 4.97
C GLN A 57 9.88 -8.08 5.91
N PRO A 58 9.65 -7.09 6.67
CA PRO A 58 10.66 -6.68 7.64
C PRO A 58 10.89 -7.83 8.59
N GLY A 59 11.86 -8.09 8.83
CA GLY A 59 12.25 -9.19 9.62
C GLY A 59 11.14 -10.05 10.14
N GLY A 60 11.07 -9.75 9.76
CA GLY A 60 11.02 -10.36 9.78
C GLY A 60 11.35 -10.67 9.74
N ASP A 61 11.53 -10.22 9.80
CA ASP A 61 11.86 -10.48 9.55
C ASP A 61 12.17 -10.39 9.40
N GLY A 62 12.37 -10.21 9.66
CA GLY A 62 12.60 -10.21 9.37
C GLY A 62 12.94 -9.70 9.29
N GLN A 63 13.10 -9.50 9.58
CA GLN A 63 13.27 -9.13 9.18
C GLN A 63 13.21 -8.91 9.10
#